data_af89a9f874b1c9eaa771dcb9b9b36672
#
_entry.id   af89a9f874b1c9eaa771dcb9b9b36672
#
_cell.length_a   1.000
_cell.length_b   1.000
_cell.length_c   1.000
_cell.angle_alpha   90.00
_cell.angle_beta   90.00
_cell.angle_gamma   90.00
#
_symmetry.space_group_name_H-M   'P 1'
#
loop_
_entity.id
_entity.type
_entity.pdbx_description
1 polymer ?
#
loop_
_entity_poly.entity_id
_entity_poly.type
_entity_poly.pdbx_seq_one_letter_code
_entity_poly.pdbx_strand_id
1 'polypeptide(L)'
;LGIGATGPMREPYGAAIDMINQAALPVLAIDLPSGLYADSGAEADAAISADITVTFIAAKQGMFTGRGPVLCGEVIYHSLDVDEEIFQQVAASAQLMDLNELIEHLPTRDVDAYKNQFGHSMVIGGDHGFGGAAMMTAEAALRTGSGLVSMATRPAHVAGALARQPEVMVSGIVSGQELEPLLAKPLVLIVGPGLGR
;
A
#
# COMPACT_ATOMS: atom_id res chain seq x y z
N LEU A 1 18.24 -15.79 -15.06
CA LEU A 1 18.55 -14.40 -15.43
C LEU A 1 18.65 -13.58 -14.16
N GLY A 2 19.63 -12.67 -14.10
CA GLY A 2 19.85 -11.86 -12.89
C GLY A 2 19.03 -10.56 -12.89
N ILE A 3 19.26 -9.71 -11.87
CA ILE A 3 18.56 -8.42 -11.63
C ILE A 3 18.70 -7.39 -12.75
N GLY A 4 19.68 -7.53 -13.63
CA GLY A 4 19.91 -6.63 -14.77
C GLY A 4 19.05 -6.92 -16.02
N ALA A 5 18.11 -7.86 -15.94
CA ALA A 5 17.23 -8.14 -17.05
C ALA A 5 16.24 -7.01 -17.26
N THR A 6 16.19 -6.44 -18.46
CA THR A 6 15.26 -5.38 -18.86
C THR A 6 14.74 -5.67 -20.28
N GLY A 7 13.50 -5.29 -20.55
CA GLY A 7 12.86 -5.49 -21.84
C GLY A 7 12.29 -6.92 -22.05
N PRO A 8 11.79 -7.20 -23.25
CA PRO A 8 11.11 -8.46 -23.54
C PRO A 8 12.04 -9.67 -23.38
N MET A 9 11.45 -10.81 -22.99
CA MET A 9 12.18 -12.05 -22.79
C MET A 9 12.72 -12.56 -24.15
N ARG A 10 14.01 -12.90 -24.16
CA ARG A 10 14.66 -13.44 -25.37
C ARG A 10 14.44 -14.94 -25.47
N GLU A 11 14.26 -15.44 -26.68
CA GLU A 11 14.36 -16.87 -26.93
C GLU A 11 15.83 -17.38 -26.71
N PRO A 12 16.01 -18.59 -26.11
CA PRO A 12 15.00 -19.59 -25.74
C PRO A 12 14.49 -19.49 -24.28
N TYR A 13 14.74 -18.39 -23.59
CA TYR A 13 14.42 -18.26 -22.15
C TYR A 13 12.91 -18.25 -21.87
N GLY A 14 12.10 -17.66 -22.77
CA GLY A 14 10.64 -17.67 -22.63
C GLY A 14 10.10 -19.10 -22.63
N ALA A 15 10.48 -19.90 -23.62
CA ALA A 15 10.07 -21.30 -23.67
C ALA A 15 10.53 -22.14 -22.45
N ALA A 16 11.74 -21.84 -21.92
CA ALA A 16 12.23 -22.51 -20.71
C ALA A 16 11.41 -22.13 -19.48
N ILE A 17 11.02 -20.86 -19.34
CA ILE A 17 10.16 -20.36 -18.25
C ILE A 17 8.79 -21.08 -18.33
N ASP A 18 8.19 -21.15 -19.49
CA ASP A 18 6.90 -21.81 -19.70
C ASP A 18 6.98 -23.31 -19.31
N MET A 19 8.04 -24.00 -19.73
CA MET A 19 8.25 -25.40 -19.35
C MET A 19 8.37 -25.58 -17.83
N ILE A 20 9.11 -24.71 -17.13
CA ILE A 20 9.29 -24.78 -15.69
C ILE A 20 7.94 -24.56 -14.99
N ASN A 21 7.22 -23.51 -15.36
CA ASN A 21 5.92 -23.21 -14.77
C ASN A 21 4.88 -24.33 -15.01
N GLN A 22 4.92 -24.98 -16.18
CA GLN A 22 4.03 -26.10 -16.52
C GLN A 22 4.39 -27.42 -15.84
N ALA A 23 5.65 -27.58 -15.43
CA ALA A 23 6.12 -28.82 -14.79
C ALA A 23 5.49 -29.07 -13.41
N ALA A 24 4.88 -28.06 -12.78
CA ALA A 24 4.26 -28.12 -11.45
C ALA A 24 5.18 -28.71 -10.37
N LEU A 25 6.47 -28.44 -10.48
CA LEU A 25 7.48 -28.82 -9.49
C LEU A 25 7.77 -27.63 -8.57
N PRO A 26 8.21 -27.87 -7.32
CA PRO A 26 8.67 -26.77 -6.46
C PRO A 26 9.80 -25.99 -7.10
N VAL A 27 9.71 -24.67 -7.11
CA VAL A 27 10.67 -23.78 -7.75
C VAL A 27 11.33 -22.88 -6.70
N LEU A 28 12.65 -22.98 -6.62
CA LEU A 28 13.48 -22.07 -5.85
C LEU A 28 14.14 -21.05 -6.79
N ALA A 29 13.80 -19.78 -6.64
CA ALA A 29 14.45 -18.69 -7.34
C ALA A 29 15.69 -18.19 -6.57
N ILE A 30 16.78 -17.96 -7.30
CA ILE A 30 18.02 -17.43 -6.78
C ILE A 30 18.05 -15.93 -7.09
N ASP A 31 18.09 -15.10 -6.06
CA ASP A 31 18.10 -13.64 -6.04
C ASP A 31 16.79 -13.00 -6.50
N LEU A 32 16.26 -13.35 -7.65
CA LEU A 32 15.00 -12.85 -8.19
C LEU A 32 14.43 -13.86 -9.20
N PRO A 33 13.12 -14.11 -9.25
CA PRO A 33 12.52 -14.91 -10.31
C PRO A 33 12.81 -14.32 -11.69
N SER A 34 13.29 -15.16 -12.62
CA SER A 34 13.57 -14.72 -13.98
C SER A 34 12.29 -14.20 -14.65
N GLY A 35 12.36 -13.01 -15.24
CA GLY A 35 11.22 -12.32 -15.85
C GLY A 35 10.54 -11.29 -14.93
N LEU A 36 10.89 -11.22 -13.66
CA LEU A 36 10.47 -10.15 -12.76
C LEU A 36 11.51 -9.01 -12.79
N TYR A 37 11.05 -7.75 -12.91
CA TYR A 37 11.95 -6.60 -12.87
C TYR A 37 12.21 -6.14 -11.44
N ALA A 38 13.49 -6.06 -11.08
CA ALA A 38 13.96 -5.82 -9.71
C ALA A 38 13.45 -4.49 -9.10
N ASP A 39 13.35 -3.44 -9.92
CA ASP A 39 13.02 -2.09 -9.44
C ASP A 39 11.50 -1.83 -9.40
N SER A 40 10.74 -2.40 -10.34
CA SER A 40 9.33 -2.04 -10.53
C SER A 40 8.34 -3.13 -10.11
N GLY A 41 8.78 -4.39 -10.07
CA GLY A 41 7.87 -5.53 -9.92
C GLY A 41 7.00 -5.79 -11.15
N ALA A 42 7.30 -5.15 -12.27
CA ALA A 42 6.66 -5.48 -13.53
C ALA A 42 7.15 -6.84 -14.03
N GLU A 43 6.28 -7.51 -14.75
CA GLU A 43 6.53 -8.82 -15.36
C GLU A 43 6.92 -8.63 -16.82
N ALA A 44 7.93 -9.36 -17.28
CA ALA A 44 8.23 -9.50 -18.71
C ALA A 44 7.15 -10.35 -19.41
N ASP A 45 7.31 -10.60 -20.69
CA ASP A 45 6.38 -11.43 -21.48
C ASP A 45 6.21 -12.85 -20.89
N ALA A 46 7.22 -13.33 -20.16
CA ALA A 46 7.18 -14.56 -19.38
C ALA A 46 8.00 -14.38 -18.09
N ALA A 47 7.52 -14.91 -16.96
CA ALA A 47 8.23 -14.91 -15.70
C ALA A 47 8.06 -16.23 -14.93
N ILE A 48 9.08 -16.60 -14.17
CA ILE A 48 9.04 -17.74 -13.25
C ILE A 48 8.10 -17.43 -12.08
N SER A 49 7.20 -18.37 -11.77
CA SER A 49 6.47 -18.41 -10.52
C SER A 49 7.23 -19.29 -9.53
N ALA A 50 7.89 -18.68 -8.55
CA ALA A 50 8.64 -19.41 -7.54
C ALA A 50 7.80 -19.67 -6.29
N ASP A 51 8.06 -20.79 -5.61
CA ASP A 51 7.53 -21.07 -4.28
C ASP A 51 8.35 -20.36 -3.21
N ILE A 52 9.66 -20.28 -3.44
CA ILE A 52 10.62 -19.61 -2.55
C ILE A 52 11.59 -18.79 -3.40
N THR A 53 11.91 -17.60 -2.94
CA THR A 53 12.99 -16.77 -3.50
C THR A 53 14.01 -16.45 -2.41
N VAL A 54 15.26 -16.88 -2.60
CA VAL A 54 16.37 -16.47 -1.71
C VAL A 54 17.07 -15.27 -2.33
N THR A 55 16.93 -14.10 -1.71
CA THR A 55 17.53 -12.85 -2.18
C THR A 55 18.77 -12.48 -1.36
N PHE A 56 19.72 -11.81 -1.99
CA PHE A 56 21.05 -11.57 -1.41
C PHE A 56 21.33 -10.08 -1.27
N ILE A 57 22.11 -9.73 -0.22
CA ILE A 57 22.68 -8.41 0.09
C ILE A 57 21.60 -7.38 0.43
N ALA A 58 20.65 -7.15 -0.47
CA ALA A 58 19.50 -6.26 -0.26
C ALA A 58 18.26 -6.83 -0.93
N ALA A 59 17.12 -6.66 -0.31
CA ALA A 59 15.84 -6.98 -0.92
C ALA A 59 15.57 -6.01 -2.10
N LYS A 60 15.01 -6.52 -3.19
CA LYS A 60 14.70 -5.73 -4.37
C LYS A 60 13.27 -5.20 -4.26
N GLN A 61 13.06 -3.92 -4.54
CA GLN A 61 11.75 -3.28 -4.46
C GLN A 61 10.69 -4.03 -5.28
N GLY A 62 11.06 -4.53 -6.45
CA GLY A 62 10.17 -5.29 -7.33
C GLY A 62 9.63 -6.58 -6.73
N MET A 63 10.23 -7.13 -5.68
CA MET A 63 9.71 -8.32 -4.99
C MET A 63 8.44 -8.01 -4.19
N PHE A 64 8.26 -6.75 -3.77
CA PHE A 64 7.16 -6.29 -2.91
C PHE A 64 6.16 -5.38 -3.65
N THR A 65 6.38 -5.14 -4.93
CA THR A 65 5.54 -4.29 -5.78
C THR A 65 5.06 -5.06 -7.02
N GLY A 66 4.03 -4.53 -7.68
CA GLY A 66 3.51 -5.10 -8.92
C GLY A 66 3.17 -6.59 -8.83
N ARG A 67 3.85 -7.40 -9.65
CA ARG A 67 3.70 -8.87 -9.68
C ARG A 67 4.64 -9.59 -8.72
N GLY A 68 5.58 -8.89 -8.10
CA GLY A 68 6.56 -9.49 -7.18
C GLY A 68 5.96 -10.38 -6.10
N PRO A 69 4.95 -9.94 -5.33
CA PRO A 69 4.36 -10.76 -4.27
C PRO A 69 3.74 -12.08 -4.74
N VAL A 70 3.36 -12.16 -6.03
CA VAL A 70 2.79 -13.38 -6.63
C VAL A 70 3.88 -14.29 -7.18
N LEU A 71 4.95 -13.71 -7.75
CA LEU A 71 5.99 -14.47 -8.47
C LEU A 71 7.14 -14.93 -7.56
N CYS A 72 7.38 -14.23 -6.43
CA CYS A 72 8.50 -14.56 -5.54
C CYS A 72 8.19 -15.69 -4.54
N GLY A 73 6.91 -15.98 -4.26
CA GLY A 73 6.55 -16.87 -3.17
C GLY A 73 7.07 -16.38 -1.82
N GLU A 74 7.56 -17.27 -0.98
CA GLU A 74 8.21 -16.90 0.27
C GLU A 74 9.59 -16.27 -0.01
N VAL A 75 9.82 -15.05 0.50
CA VAL A 75 11.09 -14.34 0.31
C VAL A 75 11.99 -14.56 1.51
N ILE A 76 13.14 -15.17 1.28
CA ILE A 76 14.19 -15.39 2.29
C ILE A 76 15.37 -14.47 1.97
N TYR A 77 15.75 -13.63 2.93
CA TYR A 77 16.87 -12.71 2.80
C TYR A 77 18.15 -13.29 3.41
N HIS A 78 19.28 -13.10 2.72
CA HIS A 78 20.61 -13.41 3.23
C HIS A 78 21.62 -12.31 2.87
N SER A 79 22.31 -11.77 3.88
CA SER A 79 23.25 -10.65 3.70
C SER A 79 24.55 -11.02 2.96
N LEU A 80 24.88 -12.30 2.85
CA LEU A 80 26.18 -12.81 2.39
C LEU A 80 27.36 -12.25 3.20
N ASP A 81 27.12 -11.92 4.47
CA ASP A 81 28.11 -11.34 5.39
C ASP A 81 28.72 -10.02 4.87
N VAL A 82 27.95 -9.29 4.05
CA VAL A 82 28.33 -7.94 3.60
C VAL A 82 28.28 -7.00 4.79
N ASP A 83 29.32 -6.18 4.94
CA ASP A 83 29.48 -5.24 6.04
C ASP A 83 28.32 -4.21 6.07
N GLU A 84 27.75 -4.00 7.26
CA GLU A 84 26.66 -3.04 7.45
C GLU A 84 27.04 -1.60 7.07
N GLU A 85 28.35 -1.26 7.13
CA GLU A 85 28.83 0.07 6.71
C GLU A 85 28.54 0.37 5.24
N ILE A 86 28.42 -0.65 4.39
CA ILE A 86 28.09 -0.50 2.97
C ILE A 86 26.66 0.02 2.80
N PHE A 87 25.71 -0.43 3.62
CA PHE A 87 24.33 0.05 3.56
C PHE A 87 24.18 1.51 4.00
N GLN A 88 25.13 2.04 4.78
CA GLN A 88 25.14 3.47 5.13
C GLN A 88 25.64 4.34 3.96
N GLN A 89 26.46 3.78 3.07
CA GLN A 89 26.99 4.49 1.90
C GLN A 89 26.03 4.47 0.70
N VAL A 90 25.16 3.48 0.63
CA VAL A 90 24.18 3.32 -0.44
C VAL A 90 22.77 3.43 0.14
N ALA A 91 22.14 4.58 -0.08
CA ALA A 91 20.79 4.80 0.42
C ALA A 91 19.78 3.85 -0.25
N ALA A 92 18.92 3.23 0.54
CA ALA A 92 17.80 2.46 0.01
C ALA A 92 16.79 3.37 -0.70
N SER A 93 16.27 2.91 -1.85
CA SER A 93 15.24 3.65 -2.61
C SER A 93 13.86 3.60 -1.96
N ALA A 94 13.61 2.57 -1.17
CA ALA A 94 12.38 2.36 -0.41
C ALA A 94 12.68 1.52 0.84
N GLN A 95 11.79 1.55 1.79
CA GLN A 95 11.85 0.75 3.01
C GLN A 95 10.55 -0.07 3.13
N LEU A 96 10.69 -1.35 3.46
CA LEU A 96 9.54 -2.17 3.83
C LEU A 96 9.09 -1.75 5.23
N MET A 97 7.83 -1.36 5.33
CA MET A 97 7.26 -0.84 6.56
C MET A 97 7.08 -1.95 7.61
N ASP A 98 7.67 -1.82 8.78
CA ASP A 98 7.45 -2.69 9.93
C ASP A 98 6.46 -2.05 10.91
N LEU A 99 5.51 -2.85 11.39
CA LEU A 99 4.52 -2.40 12.36
C LEU A 99 5.18 -1.95 13.68
N ASN A 100 6.25 -2.59 14.11
CA ASN A 100 6.96 -2.20 15.33
C ASN A 100 7.58 -0.81 15.21
N GLU A 101 8.21 -0.50 14.06
CA GLU A 101 8.74 0.83 13.79
C GLU A 101 7.61 1.88 13.76
N LEU A 102 6.45 1.54 13.20
CA LEU A 102 5.29 2.44 13.22
C LEU A 102 4.76 2.70 14.62
N ILE A 103 4.69 1.67 15.47
CA ILE A 103 4.23 1.80 16.86
C ILE A 103 5.14 2.72 17.68
N GLU A 104 6.44 2.69 17.45
CA GLU A 104 7.41 3.57 18.12
C GLU A 104 7.17 5.06 17.80
N HIS A 105 6.59 5.35 16.63
CA HIS A 105 6.24 6.72 16.22
C HIS A 105 4.86 7.17 16.68
N LEU A 106 4.05 6.28 17.26
CA LEU A 106 2.73 6.64 17.80
C LEU A 106 2.87 7.17 19.22
N PRO A 107 2.49 8.43 19.49
CA PRO A 107 2.54 8.98 20.83
C PRO A 107 1.55 8.25 21.75
N THR A 108 1.98 7.94 22.96
CA THR A 108 1.08 7.49 24.02
C THR A 108 0.13 8.64 24.40
N ARG A 109 -1.14 8.32 24.59
CA ARG A 109 -2.13 9.32 25.02
C ARG A 109 -2.07 9.50 26.52
N ASP A 110 -2.02 10.75 26.96
CA ASP A 110 -2.14 11.10 28.38
C ASP A 110 -3.56 10.80 28.91
N VAL A 111 -3.66 10.62 30.23
CA VAL A 111 -4.95 10.27 30.89
C VAL A 111 -5.98 11.41 30.74
N ASP A 112 -5.52 12.65 30.63
CA ASP A 112 -6.32 13.85 30.46
C ASP A 112 -6.45 14.31 29.00
N ALA A 113 -5.99 13.49 28.07
CA ALA A 113 -6.04 13.79 26.65
C ALA A 113 -7.48 13.91 26.12
N TYR A 114 -7.75 14.89 25.28
CA TYR A 114 -9.04 15.10 24.66
C TYR A 114 -8.95 15.14 23.12
N LYS A 115 -10.05 14.86 22.46
CA LYS A 115 -10.12 14.60 21.02
C LYS A 115 -9.47 15.67 20.13
N ASN A 116 -9.52 16.95 20.49
CA ASN A 116 -8.97 18.02 19.65
C ASN A 116 -7.43 18.04 19.59
N GLN A 117 -6.75 17.31 20.50
CA GLN A 117 -5.28 17.20 20.49
C GLN A 117 -4.76 16.24 19.41
N PHE A 118 -5.62 15.36 18.89
CA PHE A 118 -5.24 14.30 17.94
C PHE A 118 -5.63 14.60 16.50
N GLY A 119 -5.77 15.88 16.18
CA GLY A 119 -6.00 16.34 14.82
C GLY A 119 -7.41 16.08 14.30
N HIS A 120 -7.65 16.56 13.09
CA HIS A 120 -8.91 16.44 12.37
C HIS A 120 -8.64 15.92 10.95
N SER A 121 -9.15 14.74 10.65
CA SER A 121 -9.10 14.15 9.30
C SER A 121 -10.44 14.33 8.61
N MET A 122 -10.41 14.73 7.33
CA MET A 122 -11.61 14.87 6.51
C MET A 122 -11.54 13.95 5.31
N VAL A 123 -12.55 13.10 5.18
CA VAL A 123 -12.74 12.21 4.02
C VAL A 123 -13.66 12.91 3.01
N ILE A 124 -13.19 13.02 1.77
CA ILE A 124 -13.96 13.57 0.65
C ILE A 124 -14.14 12.46 -0.37
N GLY A 125 -15.38 11.99 -0.53
CA GLY A 125 -15.66 10.88 -1.43
C GLY A 125 -17.10 10.35 -1.32
N GLY A 126 -17.32 9.17 -1.85
CA GLY A 126 -18.64 8.56 -1.83
C GLY A 126 -19.61 9.20 -2.82
N ASP A 127 -19.29 9.14 -4.12
CA ASP A 127 -20.23 9.51 -5.17
C ASP A 127 -21.42 8.54 -5.21
N HIS A 128 -22.40 8.81 -6.06
CA HIS A 128 -23.65 8.02 -6.18
C HIS A 128 -23.33 6.52 -6.31
N GLY A 129 -23.83 5.72 -5.36
CA GLY A 129 -23.58 4.28 -5.27
C GLY A 129 -22.23 3.88 -4.65
N PHE A 130 -21.31 4.82 -4.36
CA PHE A 130 -19.97 4.54 -3.83
C PHE A 130 -19.75 5.01 -2.39
N GLY A 131 -20.81 5.30 -1.65
CA GLY A 131 -20.73 5.80 -0.26
C GLY A 131 -20.00 4.88 0.72
N GLY A 132 -20.01 3.57 0.48
CA GLY A 132 -19.39 2.58 1.36
C GLY A 132 -17.89 2.78 1.55
N ALA A 133 -17.15 3.09 0.49
CA ALA A 133 -15.70 3.32 0.56
C ALA A 133 -15.34 4.52 1.44
N ALA A 134 -16.07 5.64 1.30
CA ALA A 134 -15.87 6.83 2.13
C ALA A 134 -16.20 6.56 3.61
N MET A 135 -17.27 5.80 3.89
CA MET A 135 -17.64 5.40 5.26
C MET A 135 -16.57 4.54 5.91
N MET A 136 -16.07 3.51 5.20
CA MET A 136 -15.00 2.65 5.70
C MET A 136 -13.71 3.44 5.96
N THR A 137 -13.36 4.40 5.11
CA THR A 137 -12.21 5.28 5.29
C THR A 137 -12.37 6.17 6.52
N ALA A 138 -13.55 6.76 6.74
CA ALA A 138 -13.80 7.56 7.92
C ALA A 138 -13.74 6.73 9.22
N GLU A 139 -14.30 5.52 9.20
CA GLU A 139 -14.22 4.58 10.32
C GLU A 139 -12.75 4.18 10.60
N ALA A 140 -11.96 3.90 9.57
CA ALA A 140 -10.55 3.58 9.70
C ALA A 140 -9.77 4.76 10.32
N ALA A 141 -10.02 5.99 9.88
CA ALA A 141 -9.41 7.20 10.44
C ALA A 141 -9.68 7.36 11.95
N LEU A 142 -10.90 7.09 12.41
CA LEU A 142 -11.23 7.07 13.84
C LEU A 142 -10.45 5.99 14.59
N ARG A 143 -10.42 4.76 14.05
CA ARG A 143 -9.76 3.61 14.68
C ARG A 143 -8.25 3.74 14.73
N THR A 144 -7.64 4.43 13.76
CA THR A 144 -6.19 4.71 13.74
C THR A 144 -5.80 5.91 14.59
N GLY A 145 -6.76 6.60 15.22
CA GLY A 145 -6.47 7.57 16.28
C GLY A 145 -6.74 9.03 15.94
N SER A 146 -7.35 9.36 14.79
CA SER A 146 -7.82 10.72 14.55
C SER A 146 -8.76 11.20 15.66
N GLY A 147 -8.50 12.37 16.22
CA GLY A 147 -9.34 12.92 17.29
C GLY A 147 -10.70 13.39 16.81
N LEU A 148 -10.76 13.92 15.59
CA LEU A 148 -11.98 14.32 14.90
C LEU A 148 -11.95 13.76 13.48
N VAL A 149 -13.08 13.23 13.02
CA VAL A 149 -13.25 12.80 11.63
C VAL A 149 -14.51 13.43 11.05
N SER A 150 -14.36 14.07 9.90
CA SER A 150 -15.48 14.52 9.09
C SER A 150 -15.50 13.82 7.74
N MET A 151 -16.67 13.73 7.14
CA MET A 151 -16.89 13.15 5.83
C MET A 151 -17.78 14.06 4.99
N ALA A 152 -17.28 14.47 3.83
CA ALA A 152 -18.06 15.13 2.78
C ALA A 152 -18.44 14.12 1.70
N THR A 153 -19.72 13.89 1.51
CA THR A 153 -20.24 12.85 0.61
C THR A 153 -21.56 13.32 -0.04
N ARG A 154 -22.16 12.50 -0.89
CA ARG A 154 -23.49 12.81 -1.44
C ARG A 154 -24.55 12.80 -0.36
N PRO A 155 -25.57 13.68 -0.42
CA PRO A 155 -26.62 13.79 0.60
C PRO A 155 -27.33 12.46 0.91
N ALA A 156 -27.50 11.60 -0.09
CA ALA A 156 -28.14 10.29 0.07
C ALA A 156 -27.41 9.33 1.03
N HIS A 157 -26.12 9.56 1.28
CA HIS A 157 -25.30 8.70 2.15
C HIS A 157 -25.27 9.16 3.62
N VAL A 158 -25.70 10.39 3.91
CA VAL A 158 -25.59 10.99 5.26
C VAL A 158 -26.26 10.15 6.33
N ALA A 159 -27.52 9.77 6.11
CA ALA A 159 -28.27 8.98 7.09
C ALA A 159 -27.64 7.60 7.35
N GLY A 160 -27.19 6.93 6.28
CA GLY A 160 -26.50 5.64 6.40
C GLY A 160 -25.15 5.73 7.13
N ALA A 161 -24.39 6.80 6.86
CA ALA A 161 -23.12 7.04 7.52
C ALA A 161 -23.30 7.29 9.03
N LEU A 162 -24.23 8.16 9.41
CA LEU A 162 -24.53 8.46 10.82
C LEU A 162 -25.10 7.25 11.57
N ALA A 163 -25.90 6.42 10.90
CA ALA A 163 -26.44 5.20 11.50
C ALA A 163 -25.33 4.15 11.76
N ARG A 164 -24.31 4.10 10.88
CA ARG A 164 -23.19 3.18 11.02
C ARG A 164 -22.14 3.66 12.02
N GLN A 165 -21.77 4.94 11.95
CA GLN A 165 -20.71 5.52 12.77
C GLN A 165 -21.09 6.95 13.20
N PRO A 166 -21.84 7.10 14.32
CA PRO A 166 -22.35 8.39 14.77
C PRO A 166 -21.26 9.38 15.24
N GLU A 167 -20.04 8.92 15.43
CA GLU A 167 -18.90 9.76 15.82
C GLU A 167 -18.34 10.57 14.63
N VAL A 168 -18.63 10.18 13.38
CA VAL A 168 -18.21 10.90 12.19
C VAL A 168 -19.13 12.08 11.93
N MET A 169 -18.58 13.25 11.73
CA MET A 169 -19.30 14.45 11.32
C MET A 169 -19.55 14.41 9.81
N VAL A 170 -20.78 14.10 9.39
CA VAL A 170 -21.12 13.89 7.97
C VAL A 170 -21.79 15.10 7.37
N SER A 171 -21.27 15.59 6.24
CA SER A 171 -21.85 16.66 5.43
C SER A 171 -22.24 16.13 4.04
N GLY A 172 -23.50 16.30 3.67
CA GLY A 172 -23.97 16.03 2.32
C GLY A 172 -23.64 17.23 1.41
N ILE A 173 -22.90 17.00 0.34
CA ILE A 173 -22.50 18.03 -0.62
C ILE A 173 -22.90 17.63 -2.05
N VAL A 174 -23.27 18.61 -2.85
CA VAL A 174 -23.59 18.43 -4.28
C VAL A 174 -22.63 19.19 -5.20
N SER A 175 -21.86 20.13 -4.65
CA SER A 175 -20.93 20.96 -5.42
C SER A 175 -19.63 21.26 -4.66
N GLY A 176 -18.60 21.70 -5.40
CA GLY A 176 -17.33 22.16 -4.81
C GLY A 176 -17.50 23.42 -3.94
N GLN A 177 -18.47 24.27 -4.25
CA GLN A 177 -18.78 25.48 -3.46
C GLN A 177 -19.29 25.13 -2.04
N GLU A 178 -20.01 24.05 -1.89
CA GLU A 178 -20.46 23.53 -0.58
C GLU A 178 -19.30 22.86 0.18
N LEU A 179 -18.31 22.35 -0.53
CA LEU A 179 -17.13 21.73 0.07
C LEU A 179 -16.16 22.79 0.63
N GLU A 180 -15.99 23.92 -0.05
CA GLU A 180 -14.99 24.93 0.28
C GLU A 180 -14.98 25.37 1.75
N PRO A 181 -16.12 25.73 2.39
CA PRO A 181 -16.13 26.12 3.80
C PRO A 181 -15.77 24.99 4.76
N LEU A 182 -15.90 23.74 4.35
CA LEU A 182 -15.56 22.58 5.17
C LEU A 182 -14.05 22.33 5.24
N LEU A 183 -13.28 22.85 4.28
CA LEU A 183 -11.83 22.67 4.19
C LEU A 183 -11.03 23.51 5.18
N ALA A 184 -11.65 24.47 5.85
CA ALA A 184 -10.96 25.43 6.72
C ALA A 184 -10.41 24.80 8.04
N LYS A 185 -10.96 23.69 8.50
CA LYS A 185 -10.65 23.10 9.82
C LYS A 185 -9.80 21.83 9.80
N PRO A 186 -9.96 20.92 8.82
CA PRO A 186 -9.17 19.68 8.79
C PRO A 186 -7.69 19.93 8.61
N LEU A 187 -6.86 19.13 9.28
CA LEU A 187 -5.40 19.10 9.10
C LEU A 187 -4.98 18.10 8.01
N VAL A 188 -5.77 17.04 7.83
CA VAL A 188 -5.51 15.98 6.85
C VAL A 188 -6.74 15.81 5.96
N LEU A 189 -6.54 15.82 4.65
CA LEU A 189 -7.58 15.55 3.66
C LEU A 189 -7.32 14.18 3.01
N ILE A 190 -8.33 13.33 3.03
CA ILE A 190 -8.32 12.02 2.38
C ILE A 190 -9.32 12.08 1.22
N VAL A 191 -8.78 12.23 0.01
CA VAL A 191 -9.59 12.42 -1.20
C VAL A 191 -9.45 11.20 -2.08
N GLY A 192 -10.55 10.63 -2.50
CA GLY A 192 -10.48 9.51 -3.43
C GLY A 192 -11.46 8.37 -3.20
N PRO A 193 -11.79 7.98 -1.96
CA PRO A 193 -12.65 6.83 -1.75
C PRO A 193 -14.01 7.00 -2.43
N GLY A 194 -14.21 6.28 -3.55
CA GLY A 194 -15.48 6.32 -4.27
C GLY A 194 -15.83 7.68 -4.88
N LEU A 195 -14.90 8.37 -5.54
CA LEU A 195 -15.17 9.67 -6.20
C LEU A 195 -16.10 9.57 -7.41
N GLY A 196 -16.35 8.38 -7.93
CA GLY A 196 -17.09 8.17 -9.17
C GLY A 196 -16.20 8.34 -10.42
N ARG A 197 -16.85 8.53 -11.56
CA ARG A 197 -16.21 8.75 -12.87
C ARG A 197 -16.47 10.17 -13.35
#